data_8537eac68f7e9ea10407a5ab7282b4ae
#
_entry.id   8537eac68f7e9ea10407a5ab7282b4ae
#
_cell.length_a   1.000
_cell.length_b   1.000
_cell.length_c   1.000
_cell.angle_alpha   90.00
_cell.angle_beta   90.00
_cell.angle_gamma   90.00
#
_symmetry.space_group_name_H-M   'P 1'
#
loop_
_entity.id
_entity.type
_entity.pdbx_description
1 polymer ?
#
loop_
_entity_poly.entity_id
_entity_poly.type
_entity_poly.pdbx_seq_one_letter_code
_entity_poly.pdbx_strand_id
1 'polypeptide(L)'
;MAASAPRFASLAKIIFISSCVTAGCTLLGMVYDSFAIFTHFICYSLAYSAAIAVLTSTTFFARRVWSPPKWRKGAVFVVFAQALVPLSLLIPNGGVELNNPERFSVTWMNLHYETAAVNELVQIVKKRPSDIVVVAEAKIQQLAEAFSDYPFSREVTSASLYVFSKFPLSKVTSVSNDNDRDFLVVEVRVKRRKFTLLAAHVRWPIYSQHAKTLANAAQWATRSENAIVLGDMNSTPWAAPFRRMLRDGDLKHSRQGYGWLNSWHIDSDKHFGLPIDHITYRGKINNTKFELIETEHSDHSAIRGEYVLAGKLTRKPRD
;
A
#
# COMPACT_ATOMS: atom_id res chain seq x y z
N MET A 1 -17.97 41.91 -30.93
CA MET A 1 -17.33 40.99 -29.97
C MET A 1 -17.75 39.50 -30.22
N ALA A 2 -17.41 38.91 -31.37
CA ALA A 2 -17.89 37.55 -31.74
C ALA A 2 -16.77 36.57 -32.14
N ALA A 3 -15.49 36.90 -31.90
CA ALA A 3 -14.36 36.08 -32.39
C ALA A 3 -13.78 35.07 -31.37
N SER A 4 -14.30 34.97 -30.16
CA SER A 4 -13.72 34.09 -29.10
C SER A 4 -14.32 32.69 -28.99
N ALA A 5 -15.46 32.43 -29.62
CA ALA A 5 -16.19 31.19 -29.52
C ALA A 5 -15.44 29.95 -30.08
N PRO A 6 -14.79 29.98 -31.28
CA PRO A 6 -14.12 28.80 -31.83
C PRO A 6 -12.86 28.40 -31.07
N ARG A 7 -12.08 29.34 -30.51
CA ARG A 7 -10.88 29.06 -29.72
C ARG A 7 -11.22 28.36 -28.41
N PHE A 8 -12.31 28.73 -27.76
CA PHE A 8 -12.75 28.10 -26.48
C PHE A 8 -13.24 26.66 -26.67
N ALA A 9 -13.96 26.41 -27.76
CA ALA A 9 -14.42 25.04 -28.08
C ALA A 9 -13.23 24.09 -28.40
N SER A 10 -12.21 24.61 -29.09
CA SER A 10 -10.98 23.88 -29.38
C SER A 10 -10.19 23.58 -28.11
N LEU A 11 -10.05 24.53 -27.20
CA LEU A 11 -9.36 24.32 -25.92
C LEU A 11 -10.08 23.30 -25.05
N ALA A 12 -11.40 23.38 -24.89
CA ALA A 12 -12.19 22.41 -24.14
C ALA A 12 -12.07 20.99 -24.72
N LYS A 13 -11.98 20.86 -26.04
CA LYS A 13 -11.75 19.55 -26.70
C LYS A 13 -10.36 19.02 -26.42
N ILE A 14 -9.31 19.84 -26.45
CA ILE A 14 -7.93 19.44 -26.14
C ILE A 14 -7.84 18.95 -24.70
N ILE A 15 -8.39 19.72 -23.75
CA ILE A 15 -8.41 19.39 -22.32
C ILE A 15 -9.16 18.07 -22.09
N PHE A 16 -10.30 17.87 -22.75
CA PHE A 16 -11.03 16.60 -22.67
C PHE A 16 -10.23 15.42 -23.22
N ILE A 17 -9.58 15.56 -24.38
CA ILE A 17 -8.75 14.51 -24.96
C ILE A 17 -7.59 14.18 -24.00
N SER A 18 -6.92 15.17 -23.42
CA SER A 18 -5.84 14.94 -22.46
C SER A 18 -6.33 14.18 -21.22
N SER A 19 -7.51 14.51 -20.69
CA SER A 19 -8.14 13.79 -19.59
C SER A 19 -8.42 12.32 -19.96
N CYS A 20 -8.92 12.06 -21.15
CA CYS A 20 -9.17 10.68 -21.63
C CYS A 20 -7.86 9.87 -21.80
N VAL A 21 -6.81 10.51 -22.32
CA VAL A 21 -5.50 9.87 -22.48
C VAL A 21 -4.91 9.53 -21.10
N THR A 22 -4.91 10.50 -20.17
CA THR A 22 -4.43 10.29 -18.80
C THR A 22 -5.19 9.15 -18.11
N ALA A 23 -6.52 9.17 -18.20
CA ALA A 23 -7.36 8.12 -17.65
C ALA A 23 -7.11 6.76 -18.30
N GLY A 24 -6.94 6.72 -19.61
CA GLY A 24 -6.60 5.51 -20.33
C GLY A 24 -5.27 4.92 -19.86
N CYS A 25 -4.22 5.74 -19.76
CA CYS A 25 -2.90 5.30 -19.26
C CYS A 25 -3.00 4.78 -17.83
N THR A 26 -3.73 5.45 -16.94
CA THR A 26 -3.88 5.01 -15.54
C THR A 26 -4.63 3.69 -15.43
N LEU A 27 -5.68 3.47 -16.22
CA LEU A 27 -6.42 2.21 -16.25
C LEU A 27 -5.61 1.08 -16.87
N LEU A 28 -4.85 1.36 -17.95
CA LEU A 28 -3.95 0.38 -18.56
C LEU A 28 -2.87 -0.11 -17.60
N GLY A 29 -2.36 0.76 -16.72
CA GLY A 29 -1.37 0.38 -15.71
C GLY A 29 -1.89 -0.56 -14.62
N MET A 30 -3.20 -0.80 -14.56
CA MET A 30 -3.78 -1.87 -13.72
C MET A 30 -3.59 -3.26 -14.33
N VAL A 31 -3.21 -3.34 -15.59
CA VAL A 31 -3.07 -4.60 -16.34
C VAL A 31 -1.64 -4.78 -16.85
N TYR A 32 -1.02 -3.72 -17.35
CA TYR A 32 0.28 -3.74 -18.01
C TYR A 32 1.34 -3.01 -17.22
N ASP A 33 2.49 -3.64 -16.97
CA ASP A 33 3.60 -3.06 -16.20
C ASP A 33 4.18 -1.80 -16.84
N SER A 34 4.20 -1.74 -18.17
CA SER A 34 4.70 -0.56 -18.91
C SER A 34 3.91 0.72 -18.60
N PHE A 35 2.69 0.61 -18.10
CA PHE A 35 1.84 1.73 -17.70
C PHE A 35 1.68 1.85 -16.19
N ALA A 36 2.32 0.98 -15.40
CA ALA A 36 2.13 0.93 -13.94
C ALA A 36 2.41 2.28 -13.26
N ILE A 37 3.39 3.04 -13.74
CA ILE A 37 3.72 4.37 -13.20
C ILE A 37 2.52 5.32 -13.25
N PHE A 38 1.74 5.32 -14.31
CA PHE A 38 0.56 6.20 -14.43
C PHE A 38 -0.54 5.79 -13.46
N THR A 39 -0.66 4.49 -13.17
CA THR A 39 -1.68 3.96 -12.25
C THR A 39 -1.45 4.43 -10.82
N HIS A 40 -0.23 4.67 -10.40
CA HIS A 40 0.05 5.22 -9.08
C HIS A 40 -0.70 6.54 -8.83
N PHE A 41 -0.93 7.31 -9.87
CA PHE A 41 -1.59 8.62 -9.82
C PHE A 41 -3.09 8.58 -10.17
N ILE A 42 -3.74 7.40 -10.12
CA ILE A 42 -5.15 7.25 -10.55
C ILE A 42 -6.09 8.19 -9.78
N CYS A 43 -5.85 8.43 -8.51
CA CYS A 43 -6.69 9.31 -7.71
C CYS A 43 -6.55 10.79 -8.11
N TYR A 44 -5.35 11.20 -8.50
CA TYR A 44 -5.11 12.54 -9.05
C TYR A 44 -5.68 12.68 -10.45
N SER A 45 -5.56 11.63 -11.28
CA SER A 45 -6.20 11.56 -12.60
C SER A 45 -7.72 11.64 -12.48
N LEU A 46 -8.31 10.98 -11.49
CA LEU A 46 -9.75 11.06 -11.19
C LEU A 46 -10.17 12.48 -10.79
N ALA A 47 -9.43 13.12 -9.88
CA ALA A 47 -9.72 14.50 -9.45
C ALA A 47 -9.62 15.48 -10.64
N TYR A 48 -8.58 15.34 -11.45
CA TYR A 48 -8.40 16.11 -12.68
C TYR A 48 -9.58 15.90 -13.66
N SER A 49 -9.93 14.66 -13.93
CA SER A 49 -11.04 14.33 -14.84
C SER A 49 -12.40 14.84 -14.33
N ALA A 50 -12.64 14.76 -13.01
CA ALA A 50 -13.85 15.28 -12.38
C ALA A 50 -13.92 16.83 -12.47
N ALA A 51 -12.82 17.53 -12.18
CA ALA A 51 -12.74 18.99 -12.31
C ALA A 51 -13.04 19.44 -13.75
N ILE A 52 -12.47 18.77 -14.75
CA ILE A 52 -12.75 19.03 -16.16
C ILE A 52 -14.22 18.79 -16.51
N ALA A 53 -14.81 17.71 -16.01
CA ALA A 53 -16.23 17.43 -16.24
C ALA A 53 -17.15 18.51 -15.65
N VAL A 54 -16.85 19.02 -14.45
CA VAL A 54 -17.58 20.11 -13.81
C VAL A 54 -17.41 21.41 -14.60
N LEU A 55 -16.17 21.80 -14.91
CA LEU A 55 -15.86 23.05 -15.60
C LEU A 55 -16.53 23.11 -16.99
N THR A 56 -16.47 22.01 -17.72
CA THR A 56 -17.13 21.92 -19.04
C THR A 56 -18.65 21.94 -18.91
N SER A 57 -19.22 21.35 -17.87
CA SER A 57 -20.66 21.38 -17.61
C SER A 57 -21.16 22.79 -17.30
N THR A 58 -20.48 23.51 -16.42
CA THR A 58 -20.85 24.90 -16.03
C THR A 58 -20.72 25.87 -17.18
N THR A 59 -19.69 25.76 -18.02
CA THR A 59 -19.53 26.63 -19.20
C THR A 59 -20.62 26.38 -20.26
N PHE A 60 -21.11 25.15 -20.41
CA PHE A 60 -22.25 24.86 -21.27
C PHE A 60 -23.57 25.40 -20.73
N PHE A 61 -23.82 25.29 -19.44
CA PHE A 61 -25.02 25.83 -18.79
C PHE A 61 -25.07 27.36 -18.92
N ALA A 62 -23.95 28.05 -18.69
CA ALA A 62 -23.85 29.51 -18.80
C ALA A 62 -24.10 30.01 -20.20
N ARG A 63 -23.86 29.24 -21.25
CA ARG A 63 -24.03 29.62 -22.66
C ARG A 63 -25.34 29.18 -23.30
N ARG A 64 -26.30 28.60 -22.58
CA ARG A 64 -27.59 28.08 -23.09
C ARG A 64 -27.48 27.17 -24.33
N VAL A 65 -26.43 26.37 -24.43
CA VAL A 65 -26.26 25.41 -25.53
C VAL A 65 -27.12 24.18 -25.23
N TRP A 66 -28.21 24.01 -25.95
CA TRP A 66 -29.27 23.02 -25.69
C TRP A 66 -28.90 21.58 -25.96
N SER A 67 -27.88 21.27 -26.69
CA SER A 67 -27.46 19.89 -26.96
C SER A 67 -26.09 19.59 -26.33
N PRO A 68 -26.05 18.76 -25.28
CA PRO A 68 -24.77 18.34 -24.72
C PRO A 68 -24.02 17.51 -25.77
N PRO A 69 -22.74 17.83 -26.04
CA PRO A 69 -21.96 17.08 -27.00
C PRO A 69 -21.88 15.59 -26.60
N LYS A 70 -21.90 14.70 -27.60
CA LYS A 70 -21.92 13.22 -27.42
C LYS A 70 -20.78 12.72 -26.51
N TRP A 71 -19.64 13.42 -26.47
CA TRP A 71 -18.50 13.07 -25.63
C TRP A 71 -18.75 13.20 -24.11
N ARG A 72 -19.77 13.95 -23.66
CA ARG A 72 -20.09 14.06 -22.20
C ARG A 72 -20.41 12.71 -21.58
N LYS A 73 -21.09 11.83 -22.29
CA LYS A 73 -21.37 10.47 -21.78
C LYS A 73 -20.08 9.69 -21.58
N GLY A 74 -19.12 9.84 -22.51
CA GLY A 74 -17.80 9.23 -22.39
C GLY A 74 -17.01 9.80 -21.20
N ALA A 75 -17.06 11.12 -20.97
CA ALA A 75 -16.38 11.74 -19.82
C ALA A 75 -16.92 11.23 -18.48
N VAL A 76 -18.24 11.14 -18.34
CA VAL A 76 -18.88 10.58 -17.12
C VAL A 76 -18.48 9.12 -16.93
N PHE A 77 -18.44 8.33 -17.98
CA PHE A 77 -18.01 6.93 -17.90
C PHE A 77 -16.54 6.81 -17.44
N VAL A 78 -15.65 7.63 -17.98
CA VAL A 78 -14.23 7.64 -17.61
C VAL A 78 -14.04 8.02 -16.14
N VAL A 79 -14.72 9.07 -15.66
CA VAL A 79 -14.69 9.48 -14.24
C VAL A 79 -15.21 8.35 -13.35
N PHE A 80 -16.33 7.75 -13.73
CA PHE A 80 -16.94 6.66 -12.97
C PHE A 80 -16.01 5.43 -12.90
N ALA A 81 -15.44 5.01 -14.04
CA ALA A 81 -14.52 3.88 -14.09
C ALA A 81 -13.27 4.09 -13.21
N GLN A 82 -12.70 5.30 -13.22
CA GLN A 82 -11.58 5.63 -12.34
C GLN A 82 -11.96 5.63 -10.86
N ALA A 83 -13.16 6.11 -10.51
CA ALA A 83 -13.64 6.17 -9.13
C ALA A 83 -13.84 4.78 -8.50
N LEU A 84 -14.23 3.78 -9.29
CA LEU A 84 -14.42 2.41 -8.79
C LEU A 84 -13.13 1.81 -8.21
N VAL A 85 -11.97 2.24 -8.69
CA VAL A 85 -10.68 1.69 -8.26
C VAL A 85 -10.36 2.02 -6.80
N PRO A 86 -10.27 3.29 -6.37
CA PRO A 86 -10.04 3.61 -4.97
C PRO A 86 -11.21 3.22 -4.07
N LEU A 87 -12.45 3.25 -4.57
CA LEU A 87 -13.63 2.81 -3.82
C LEU A 87 -13.59 1.31 -3.52
N SER A 88 -12.93 0.49 -4.34
CA SER A 88 -12.75 -0.93 -4.05
C SER A 88 -12.03 -1.19 -2.72
N LEU A 89 -11.20 -0.25 -2.24
CA LEU A 89 -10.54 -0.35 -0.95
C LEU A 89 -11.47 -0.16 0.27
N LEU A 90 -12.70 0.29 0.05
CA LEU A 90 -13.71 0.40 1.11
C LEU A 90 -14.40 -0.94 1.39
N ILE A 91 -14.26 -1.93 0.51
CA ILE A 91 -14.86 -3.25 0.68
C ILE A 91 -13.96 -4.07 1.62
N PRO A 92 -14.42 -4.47 2.81
CA PRO A 92 -13.59 -5.23 3.74
C PRO A 92 -13.26 -6.63 3.20
N ASN A 93 -12.11 -7.16 3.62
CA ASN A 93 -11.83 -8.58 3.42
C ASN A 93 -12.86 -9.42 4.17
N GLY A 94 -13.33 -10.50 3.54
CA GLY A 94 -14.15 -11.49 4.22
C GLY A 94 -13.36 -12.07 5.42
N GLY A 95 -13.90 -11.94 6.63
CA GLY A 95 -13.34 -12.55 7.84
C GLY A 95 -13.65 -14.05 7.87
N VAL A 96 -12.71 -14.84 8.38
CA VAL A 96 -12.94 -16.23 8.74
C VAL A 96 -13.07 -16.29 10.26
N GLU A 97 -14.14 -16.90 10.75
CA GLU A 97 -14.30 -17.12 12.18
C GLU A 97 -13.21 -18.08 12.67
N LEU A 98 -12.45 -17.65 13.66
CA LEU A 98 -11.26 -18.35 14.12
C LEU A 98 -11.46 -18.85 15.55
N ASN A 99 -11.37 -20.15 15.76
CA ASN A 99 -11.46 -20.74 17.10
C ASN A 99 -10.15 -20.52 17.86
N ASN A 100 -10.27 -19.94 19.08
CA ASN A 100 -9.18 -19.72 20.03
C ASN A 100 -7.92 -19.08 19.40
N PRO A 101 -8.04 -17.87 18.79
CA PRO A 101 -6.93 -17.25 18.07
C PRO A 101 -5.92 -16.62 19.04
N GLU A 102 -4.64 -16.67 18.67
CA GLU A 102 -3.59 -15.84 19.28
C GLU A 102 -3.60 -14.47 18.65
N ARG A 103 -3.54 -13.43 19.46
CA ARG A 103 -3.51 -12.02 19.01
C ARG A 103 -2.09 -11.52 18.94
N PHE A 104 -1.81 -10.69 17.95
CA PHE A 104 -0.55 -9.95 17.83
C PHE A 104 -0.75 -8.70 16.97
N SER A 105 0.19 -7.79 17.12
CA SER A 105 0.20 -6.52 16.38
C SER A 105 1.54 -6.29 15.71
N VAL A 106 1.50 -5.64 14.53
CA VAL A 106 2.69 -5.32 13.73
C VAL A 106 2.63 -3.86 13.34
N THR A 107 3.72 -3.13 13.54
CA THR A 107 3.92 -1.76 13.05
C THR A 107 5.05 -1.75 12.03
N TRP A 108 4.85 -1.04 10.94
CA TRP A 108 5.85 -0.73 9.92
C TRP A 108 6.03 0.78 9.78
N MET A 109 7.29 1.21 9.58
CA MET A 109 7.60 2.58 9.19
C MET A 109 8.92 2.63 8.40
N ASN A 110 8.95 3.35 7.29
CA ASN A 110 10.17 3.82 6.65
C ASN A 110 10.61 5.11 7.36
N LEU A 111 11.84 5.17 7.87
CA LEU A 111 12.34 6.26 8.72
C LEU A 111 13.11 7.33 7.94
N HIS A 112 13.31 7.13 6.63
CA HIS A 112 14.02 8.06 5.75
C HIS A 112 15.38 8.52 6.32
N TYR A 113 16.06 7.64 7.07
CA TYR A 113 17.34 7.89 7.79
C TYR A 113 17.29 9.03 8.80
N GLU A 114 16.11 9.53 9.20
CA GLU A 114 15.95 10.65 10.12
C GLU A 114 15.93 10.20 11.58
N THR A 115 16.82 10.76 12.39
CA THR A 115 16.89 10.45 13.85
C THR A 115 15.61 10.87 14.57
N ALA A 116 15.01 11.99 14.16
CA ALA A 116 13.76 12.47 14.73
C ALA A 116 12.61 11.49 14.49
N ALA A 117 12.57 10.83 13.31
CA ALA A 117 11.58 9.81 12.98
C ALA A 117 11.72 8.56 13.89
N VAL A 118 12.95 8.18 14.30
CA VAL A 118 13.15 7.10 15.29
C VAL A 118 12.47 7.46 16.62
N ASN A 119 12.72 8.67 17.12
CA ASN A 119 12.12 9.13 18.39
C ASN A 119 10.59 9.20 18.29
N GLU A 120 10.08 9.66 17.18
CA GLU A 120 8.64 9.71 16.92
C GLU A 120 8.02 8.31 16.90
N LEU A 121 8.64 7.34 16.21
CA LEU A 121 8.19 5.94 16.20
C LEU A 121 8.17 5.34 17.62
N VAL A 122 9.18 5.62 18.45
CA VAL A 122 9.18 5.21 19.87
C VAL A 122 7.95 5.76 20.60
N GLN A 123 7.59 7.03 20.39
CA GLN A 123 6.39 7.61 21.00
C GLN A 123 5.10 6.99 20.47
N ILE A 124 5.06 6.69 19.17
CA ILE A 124 3.94 5.98 18.55
C ILE A 124 3.77 4.60 19.20
N VAL A 125 4.84 3.83 19.33
CA VAL A 125 4.81 2.48 19.93
C VAL A 125 4.48 2.52 21.42
N LYS A 126 4.89 3.55 22.16
CA LYS A 126 4.48 3.75 23.55
C LYS A 126 2.98 4.02 23.69
N LYS A 127 2.42 4.84 22.82
CA LYS A 127 0.97 5.17 22.82
C LYS A 127 0.11 4.05 22.23
N ARG A 128 0.62 3.31 21.26
CA ARG A 128 -0.03 2.20 20.56
C ARG A 128 0.89 0.99 20.55
N PRO A 129 0.95 0.22 21.65
CA PRO A 129 1.88 -0.90 21.78
C PRO A 129 1.78 -1.88 20.62
N SER A 130 2.93 -2.24 20.09
CA SER A 130 3.06 -3.27 19.06
C SER A 130 3.92 -4.43 19.55
N ASP A 131 3.57 -5.62 19.13
CA ASP A 131 4.34 -6.83 19.48
C ASP A 131 5.54 -7.02 18.57
N ILE A 132 5.42 -6.51 17.34
CA ILE A 132 6.46 -6.54 16.31
C ILE A 132 6.55 -5.15 15.71
N VAL A 133 7.77 -4.61 15.64
CA VAL A 133 8.08 -3.35 14.96
C VAL A 133 9.07 -3.63 13.84
N VAL A 134 8.77 -3.18 12.65
CA VAL A 134 9.61 -3.35 11.47
C VAL A 134 9.90 -1.98 10.88
N VAL A 135 11.16 -1.71 10.59
CA VAL A 135 11.58 -0.42 10.06
C VAL A 135 12.52 -0.58 8.88
N ALA A 136 12.48 0.41 8.00
CA ALA A 136 13.45 0.59 6.95
C ALA A 136 14.15 1.94 7.05
N GLU A 137 15.24 2.09 6.31
CA GLU A 137 16.01 3.33 6.19
C GLU A 137 16.39 3.94 7.55
N ALA A 138 17.10 3.16 8.34
CA ALA A 138 17.61 3.57 9.63
C ALA A 138 19.07 3.17 9.85
N LYS A 139 19.72 3.77 10.86
CA LYS A 139 21.02 3.36 11.36
C LYS A 139 20.82 2.49 12.60
N ILE A 140 21.45 1.30 12.59
CA ILE A 140 21.25 0.29 13.66
C ILE A 140 21.54 0.83 15.07
N GLN A 141 22.55 1.70 15.23
CA GLN A 141 22.94 2.24 16.53
C GLN A 141 21.79 2.98 17.21
N GLN A 142 20.99 3.73 16.45
CA GLN A 142 19.85 4.49 16.96
C GLN A 142 18.68 3.56 17.34
N LEU A 143 18.49 2.49 16.59
CA LEU A 143 17.39 1.55 16.81
C LEU A 143 17.64 0.62 17.99
N ALA A 144 18.87 0.16 18.23
CA ALA A 144 19.20 -0.79 19.28
C ALA A 144 18.86 -0.23 20.68
N GLU A 145 19.14 1.05 20.92
CA GLU A 145 18.77 1.73 22.16
C GLU A 145 17.26 1.99 22.24
N ALA A 146 16.67 2.50 21.13
CA ALA A 146 15.28 2.89 21.07
C ALA A 146 14.29 1.72 21.29
N PHE A 147 14.69 0.50 20.90
CA PHE A 147 13.87 -0.72 20.98
C PHE A 147 14.49 -1.78 21.91
N SER A 148 15.27 -1.37 22.92
CA SER A 148 15.89 -2.28 23.91
C SER A 148 14.88 -3.13 24.69
N ASP A 149 13.63 -2.71 24.82
CA ASP A 149 12.54 -3.46 25.44
C ASP A 149 12.04 -4.67 24.59
N TYR A 150 12.52 -4.79 23.35
CA TYR A 150 12.19 -5.93 22.48
C TYR A 150 13.28 -6.99 22.60
N PRO A 151 12.99 -8.16 23.21
CA PRO A 151 14.01 -9.15 23.51
C PRO A 151 14.58 -9.86 22.26
N PHE A 152 13.90 -9.74 21.13
CA PHE A 152 14.33 -10.38 19.88
C PHE A 152 14.43 -9.33 18.77
N SER A 153 15.56 -9.30 18.08
CA SER A 153 15.77 -8.45 16.90
C SER A 153 16.49 -9.20 15.78
N ARG A 154 16.27 -8.78 14.56
CA ARG A 154 16.97 -9.24 13.36
C ARG A 154 17.10 -8.10 12.36
N GLU A 155 18.15 -8.19 11.53
CA GLU A 155 18.44 -7.18 10.54
C GLU A 155 18.96 -7.76 9.23
N VAL A 156 18.78 -7.01 8.15
CA VAL A 156 19.49 -7.16 6.89
C VAL A 156 20.05 -5.78 6.53
N THR A 157 21.31 -5.59 6.86
CA THR A 157 22.00 -4.30 6.74
C THR A 157 22.08 -3.83 5.29
N SER A 158 22.27 -4.75 4.33
CA SER A 158 22.29 -4.45 2.88
C SER A 158 20.98 -3.81 2.37
N ALA A 159 19.87 -4.09 3.03
CA ALA A 159 18.56 -3.54 2.71
C ALA A 159 18.09 -2.45 3.69
N SER A 160 18.87 -2.16 4.74
CA SER A 160 18.49 -1.28 5.86
C SER A 160 17.14 -1.67 6.46
N LEU A 161 16.91 -2.99 6.64
CA LEU A 161 15.67 -3.55 7.21
C LEU A 161 15.94 -4.13 8.60
N TYR A 162 15.08 -3.79 9.56
CA TYR A 162 15.20 -4.18 10.96
C TYR A 162 13.85 -4.65 11.50
N VAL A 163 13.87 -5.75 12.26
CA VAL A 163 12.70 -6.29 12.97
C VAL A 163 13.01 -6.37 14.45
N PHE A 164 12.13 -5.80 15.26
CA PHE A 164 12.11 -5.90 16.73
C PHE A 164 10.85 -6.63 17.15
N SER A 165 10.95 -7.61 18.04
CA SER A 165 9.82 -8.49 18.38
C SER A 165 9.81 -8.84 19.85
N LYS A 166 8.62 -8.88 20.44
CA LYS A 166 8.37 -9.48 21.76
C LYS A 166 8.29 -11.01 21.67
N PHE A 167 8.16 -11.54 20.47
CA PHE A 167 8.08 -12.98 20.20
C PHE A 167 9.41 -13.51 19.69
N PRO A 168 9.75 -14.79 20.00
CA PRO A 168 10.95 -15.41 19.47
C PRO A 168 11.00 -15.39 17.94
N LEU A 169 12.17 -15.01 17.42
CA LEU A 169 12.49 -14.98 16.00
C LEU A 169 13.48 -16.11 15.67
N SER A 170 13.13 -16.92 14.68
CA SER A 170 13.98 -18.02 14.18
C SER A 170 14.07 -17.99 12.66
N LYS A 171 14.98 -18.80 12.09
CA LYS A 171 15.18 -18.92 10.63
C LYS A 171 15.31 -17.59 9.93
N VAL A 172 16.32 -16.82 10.30
CA VAL A 172 16.63 -15.56 9.60
C VAL A 172 17.26 -15.90 8.26
N THR A 173 16.72 -15.34 7.21
CA THR A 173 17.28 -15.43 5.88
C THR A 173 17.26 -14.05 5.25
N SER A 174 18.44 -13.55 4.86
CA SER A 174 18.54 -12.52 3.86
C SER A 174 18.30 -13.18 2.50
N VAL A 175 17.34 -12.67 1.76
CA VAL A 175 17.04 -13.17 0.42
C VAL A 175 17.50 -12.15 -0.57
N SER A 176 18.58 -12.49 -1.26
CA SER A 176 19.09 -11.65 -2.35
C SER A 176 18.10 -11.65 -3.53
N ASN A 177 17.81 -10.46 -4.01
CA ASN A 177 16.96 -10.24 -5.17
C ASN A 177 17.81 -9.70 -6.31
N ASP A 178 18.54 -10.51 -7.04
CA ASP A 178 19.32 -10.20 -8.25
C ASP A 178 19.30 -8.71 -8.66
N ASN A 179 20.25 -7.91 -8.14
CA ASN A 179 20.38 -6.47 -8.36
C ASN A 179 19.29 -5.57 -7.74
N ASP A 180 18.49 -6.07 -6.81
CA ASP A 180 17.59 -5.29 -5.98
C ASP A 180 17.91 -5.45 -4.48
N ARG A 181 17.19 -4.73 -3.62
CA ARG A 181 17.32 -4.81 -2.16
C ARG A 181 16.87 -6.17 -1.65
N ASP A 182 17.65 -6.70 -0.72
CA ASP A 182 17.34 -7.98 -0.08
C ASP A 182 16.08 -7.91 0.76
N PHE A 183 15.37 -9.04 0.90
CA PHE A 183 14.31 -9.18 1.89
C PHE A 183 14.87 -9.62 3.24
N LEU A 184 14.23 -9.17 4.30
CA LEU A 184 14.40 -9.76 5.62
C LEU A 184 13.27 -10.76 5.86
N VAL A 185 13.60 -12.04 5.93
CA VAL A 185 12.65 -13.13 6.16
C VAL A 185 12.93 -13.79 7.50
N VAL A 186 11.94 -13.79 8.40
CA VAL A 186 12.03 -14.40 9.73
C VAL A 186 10.80 -15.26 10.02
N GLU A 187 10.99 -16.33 10.77
CA GLU A 187 9.88 -17.08 11.36
C GLU A 187 9.60 -16.50 12.75
N VAL A 188 8.38 -16.03 12.97
CA VAL A 188 7.88 -15.50 14.24
C VAL A 188 7.07 -16.56 14.95
N ARG A 189 7.35 -16.81 16.25
CA ARG A 189 6.63 -17.79 17.06
C ARG A 189 5.74 -17.10 18.10
N VAL A 190 4.44 -17.11 17.87
CA VAL A 190 3.43 -16.62 18.81
C VAL A 190 2.89 -17.81 19.60
N LYS A 191 3.39 -18.01 20.82
CA LYS A 191 3.11 -19.17 21.65
C LYS A 191 3.40 -20.51 20.93
N ARG A 192 2.35 -21.29 20.63
CA ARG A 192 2.47 -22.59 19.94
C ARG A 192 2.35 -22.50 18.41
N ARG A 193 2.15 -21.31 17.88
CA ARG A 193 1.89 -21.04 16.46
C ARG A 193 3.03 -20.24 15.86
N LYS A 194 3.15 -20.35 14.55
CA LYS A 194 4.18 -19.63 13.84
C LYS A 194 3.67 -19.09 12.50
N PHE A 195 4.30 -18.04 12.05
CA PHE A 195 4.14 -17.49 10.71
C PHE A 195 5.47 -16.96 10.20
N THR A 196 5.59 -16.82 8.89
CA THR A 196 6.73 -16.17 8.27
C THR A 196 6.43 -14.67 8.12
N LEU A 197 7.32 -13.82 8.60
CA LEU A 197 7.30 -12.40 8.33
C LEU A 197 8.37 -12.11 7.28
N LEU A 198 7.96 -11.48 6.18
CA LEU A 198 8.82 -10.98 5.13
C LEU A 198 8.73 -9.45 5.12
N ALA A 199 9.83 -8.78 5.42
CA ALA A 199 9.96 -7.34 5.27
C ALA A 199 10.69 -7.00 3.98
N ALA A 200 10.16 -6.04 3.24
CA ALA A 200 10.68 -5.60 1.96
C ALA A 200 10.76 -4.07 1.89
N HIS A 201 11.80 -3.58 1.22
CA HIS A 201 11.89 -2.19 0.78
C HIS A 201 12.24 -2.23 -0.71
N VAL A 202 11.21 -2.19 -1.55
CA VAL A 202 11.29 -2.37 -2.99
C VAL A 202 11.74 -1.07 -3.66
N ARG A 203 12.49 -1.14 -4.75
CA ARG A 203 12.87 0.05 -5.52
C ARG A 203 11.65 0.69 -6.21
N TRP A 204 11.81 1.91 -6.66
CA TRP A 204 10.77 2.65 -7.38
C TRP A 204 10.33 1.94 -8.66
N PRO A 205 9.07 2.11 -9.11
CA PRO A 205 8.52 1.40 -10.27
C PRO A 205 9.13 1.80 -11.62
N ILE A 206 10.01 2.80 -11.64
CA ILE A 206 10.81 3.14 -12.83
C ILE A 206 11.96 2.16 -13.08
N TYR A 207 12.34 1.36 -12.07
CA TYR A 207 13.36 0.33 -12.23
C TYR A 207 12.75 -0.97 -12.72
N SER A 208 13.40 -1.62 -13.69
CA SER A 208 12.92 -2.86 -14.31
C SER A 208 12.76 -4.03 -13.32
N GLN A 209 13.48 -4.00 -12.20
CA GLN A 209 13.44 -5.03 -11.15
C GLN A 209 12.17 -4.96 -10.28
N HIS A 210 11.49 -3.81 -10.21
CA HIS A 210 10.35 -3.58 -9.31
C HIS A 210 9.29 -4.70 -9.37
N ALA A 211 8.77 -5.01 -10.56
CA ALA A 211 7.75 -6.04 -10.72
C ALA A 211 8.27 -7.44 -10.36
N LYS A 212 9.53 -7.74 -10.68
CA LYS A 212 10.18 -9.02 -10.33
C LYS A 212 10.34 -9.17 -8.83
N THR A 213 10.73 -8.11 -8.13
CA THR A 213 10.88 -8.11 -6.67
C THR A 213 9.55 -8.38 -5.98
N LEU A 214 8.46 -7.76 -6.42
CA LEU A 214 7.12 -8.06 -5.91
C LEU A 214 6.69 -9.50 -6.19
N ALA A 215 7.01 -10.05 -7.38
CA ALA A 215 6.75 -11.45 -7.70
C ALA A 215 7.56 -12.41 -6.80
N ASN A 216 8.82 -12.09 -6.50
CA ASN A 216 9.64 -12.85 -5.55
C ASN A 216 9.05 -12.83 -4.14
N ALA A 217 8.53 -11.69 -3.67
CA ALA A 217 7.85 -11.60 -2.38
C ALA A 217 6.62 -12.51 -2.31
N ALA A 218 5.83 -12.58 -3.39
CA ALA A 218 4.70 -13.51 -3.51
C ALA A 218 5.16 -14.98 -3.41
N GLN A 219 6.20 -15.36 -4.14
CA GLN A 219 6.75 -16.73 -4.09
C GLN A 219 7.26 -17.09 -2.68
N TRP A 220 7.90 -16.15 -1.98
CA TRP A 220 8.32 -16.39 -0.60
C TRP A 220 7.14 -16.56 0.35
N ALA A 221 6.09 -15.77 0.19
CA ALA A 221 4.89 -15.90 1.00
C ALA A 221 4.28 -17.30 0.89
N THR A 222 4.26 -17.89 -0.31
CA THR A 222 3.66 -19.24 -0.54
C THR A 222 4.46 -20.39 0.06
N ARG A 223 5.72 -20.18 0.46
CA ARG A 223 6.54 -21.21 1.14
C ARG A 223 6.08 -21.52 2.56
N SER A 224 5.18 -20.72 3.10
CA SER A 224 4.64 -20.88 4.46
C SER A 224 3.12 -20.93 4.46
N GLU A 225 2.53 -21.75 5.33
CA GLU A 225 1.08 -21.80 5.50
C GLU A 225 0.53 -20.43 5.92
N ASN A 226 1.23 -19.76 6.83
CA ASN A 226 0.86 -18.45 7.36
C ASN A 226 2.01 -17.48 7.09
N ALA A 227 1.73 -16.35 6.47
CA ALA A 227 2.73 -15.32 6.24
C ALA A 227 2.15 -13.91 6.37
N ILE A 228 3.02 -12.99 6.79
CA ILE A 228 2.85 -11.55 6.66
C ILE A 228 3.96 -11.05 5.74
N VAL A 229 3.58 -10.30 4.71
CA VAL A 229 4.50 -9.55 3.84
C VAL A 229 4.21 -8.09 4.04
N LEU A 230 5.23 -7.32 4.44
CA LEU A 230 5.06 -5.91 4.75
C LEU A 230 6.25 -5.09 4.26
N GLY A 231 6.03 -3.81 4.10
CA GLY A 231 7.12 -2.90 3.76
C GLY A 231 6.69 -1.75 2.85
N ASP A 232 7.68 -0.97 2.49
CA ASP A 232 7.59 -0.02 1.38
C ASP A 232 7.71 -0.79 0.06
N MET A 233 6.57 -1.00 -0.57
CA MET A 233 6.50 -1.73 -1.85
C MET A 233 6.70 -0.79 -3.04
N ASN A 234 6.82 0.52 -2.81
CA ASN A 234 6.88 1.53 -3.86
C ASN A 234 5.82 1.30 -4.95
N SER A 235 4.65 0.80 -4.53
CA SER A 235 3.56 0.41 -5.43
C SER A 235 2.21 0.69 -4.77
N THR A 236 1.30 1.30 -5.50
CA THR A 236 -0.06 1.51 -4.98
C THR A 236 -0.90 0.23 -5.04
N PRO A 237 -1.98 0.10 -4.25
CA PRO A 237 -2.81 -1.11 -4.18
C PRO A 237 -3.44 -1.53 -5.52
N TRP A 238 -3.60 -0.60 -6.43
CA TRP A 238 -4.24 -0.80 -7.73
C TRP A 238 -3.25 -1.06 -8.88
N ALA A 239 -1.94 -0.87 -8.66
CA ALA A 239 -0.92 -1.12 -9.67
C ALA A 239 -0.81 -2.61 -10.02
N ALA A 240 -0.61 -2.92 -11.30
CA ALA A 240 -0.56 -4.29 -11.80
C ALA A 240 0.44 -5.20 -11.06
N PRO A 241 1.69 -4.77 -10.79
CA PRO A 241 2.66 -5.60 -10.09
C PRO A 241 2.20 -5.98 -8.68
N PHE A 242 1.65 -5.01 -7.92
CA PHE A 242 1.16 -5.26 -6.56
C PHE A 242 -0.06 -6.19 -6.54
N ARG A 243 -1.00 -5.98 -7.45
CA ARG A 243 -2.18 -6.85 -7.58
C ARG A 243 -1.81 -8.28 -7.95
N ARG A 244 -0.79 -8.46 -8.80
CA ARG A 244 -0.23 -9.79 -9.09
C ARG A 244 0.44 -10.40 -7.85
N MET A 245 1.22 -9.63 -7.10
CA MET A 245 1.80 -10.10 -5.84
C MET A 245 0.72 -10.62 -4.88
N LEU A 246 -0.38 -9.89 -4.72
CA LEU A 246 -1.49 -10.36 -3.87
C LEU A 246 -2.10 -11.66 -4.39
N ARG A 247 -2.40 -11.74 -5.69
CA ARG A 247 -3.01 -12.93 -6.30
C ARG A 247 -2.09 -14.14 -6.23
N ASP A 248 -0.83 -14.00 -6.67
CA ASP A 248 0.11 -15.10 -6.82
C ASP A 248 0.66 -15.58 -5.47
N GLY A 249 0.68 -14.67 -4.46
CA GLY A 249 1.03 -14.99 -3.08
C GLY A 249 -0.14 -15.48 -2.22
N ASP A 250 -1.37 -15.52 -2.76
CA ASP A 250 -2.60 -15.75 -1.98
C ASP A 250 -2.69 -14.79 -0.78
N LEU A 251 -2.34 -13.53 -1.01
CA LEU A 251 -2.23 -12.49 0.02
C LEU A 251 -3.50 -11.63 0.08
N LYS A 252 -3.97 -11.36 1.28
CA LYS A 252 -5.01 -10.37 1.57
C LYS A 252 -4.35 -9.08 2.00
N HIS A 253 -4.92 -7.94 1.63
CA HIS A 253 -4.40 -6.63 1.94
C HIS A 253 -5.03 -6.07 3.22
N SER A 254 -4.23 -5.73 4.23
CA SER A 254 -4.73 -5.27 5.54
C SER A 254 -5.48 -3.93 5.48
N ARG A 255 -5.18 -3.10 4.48
CA ARG A 255 -5.86 -1.82 4.22
C ARG A 255 -7.30 -2.00 3.71
N GLN A 256 -7.67 -3.18 3.23
CA GLN A 256 -8.99 -3.45 2.67
C GLN A 256 -10.10 -3.19 3.71
N GLY A 257 -11.06 -2.35 3.38
CA GLY A 257 -12.10 -1.86 4.29
C GLY A 257 -11.82 -0.50 4.94
N TYR A 258 -10.59 0.05 4.78
CA TYR A 258 -10.19 1.31 5.40
C TYR A 258 -10.00 2.45 4.38
N GLY A 259 -10.13 2.16 3.09
CA GLY A 259 -10.11 3.16 2.03
C GLY A 259 -8.72 3.63 1.63
N TRP A 260 -8.70 4.79 0.96
CA TRP A 260 -7.47 5.40 0.47
C TRP A 260 -6.80 6.22 1.57
N LEU A 261 -5.65 5.73 2.05
CA LEU A 261 -4.83 6.36 3.07
C LEU A 261 -3.40 6.47 2.53
N ASN A 262 -2.92 7.68 2.25
CA ASN A 262 -1.55 7.88 1.79
C ASN A 262 -0.57 7.58 2.91
N SER A 263 0.44 6.78 2.62
CA SER A 263 1.50 6.44 3.58
C SER A 263 2.83 7.12 3.25
N TRP A 264 2.99 7.66 2.07
CA TRP A 264 4.12 8.47 1.64
C TRP A 264 3.63 9.80 1.07
N HIS A 265 4.39 10.88 1.30
CA HIS A 265 4.04 12.23 0.92
C HIS A 265 5.24 12.92 0.28
N ILE A 266 4.98 13.70 -0.76
CA ILE A 266 6.01 14.45 -1.49
C ILE A 266 6.37 15.77 -0.80
N ASP A 267 5.51 16.25 0.08
CA ASP A 267 5.63 17.53 0.77
C ASP A 267 5.34 17.41 2.27
N SER A 268 5.89 18.35 3.05
CA SER A 268 5.67 18.43 4.50
C SER A 268 4.21 18.65 4.88
N ASP A 269 3.43 19.29 4.01
CA ASP A 269 2.02 19.59 4.25
C ASP A 269 1.09 18.41 3.97
N LYS A 270 1.63 17.29 3.47
CA LYS A 270 0.94 16.02 3.23
C LYS A 270 -0.28 16.10 2.30
N HIS A 271 -0.34 17.12 1.46
CA HIS A 271 -1.41 17.28 0.48
C HIS A 271 -1.32 16.25 -0.65
N PHE A 272 -0.09 15.91 -1.04
CA PHE A 272 0.17 14.99 -2.14
C PHE A 272 0.94 13.77 -1.64
N GLY A 273 0.39 12.61 -1.86
CA GLY A 273 1.01 11.37 -1.40
C GLY A 273 0.43 10.14 -2.08
N LEU A 274 1.07 9.02 -1.80
CA LEU A 274 0.73 7.71 -2.36
C LEU A 274 0.64 6.65 -1.25
N PRO A 275 -0.28 5.70 -1.35
CA PRO A 275 -0.37 4.54 -0.46
C PRO A 275 0.60 3.46 -0.92
N ILE A 276 1.89 3.57 -0.60
CA ILE A 276 2.95 2.65 -1.07
C ILE A 276 3.50 1.72 0.00
N ASP A 277 3.20 1.99 1.27
CA ASP A 277 3.50 1.09 2.38
C ASP A 277 2.34 0.14 2.66
N HIS A 278 2.65 -1.13 2.78
CA HIS A 278 1.62 -2.16 2.90
C HIS A 278 1.94 -3.20 3.97
N ILE A 279 0.88 -3.73 4.57
CA ILE A 279 0.91 -5.01 5.30
C ILE A 279 -0.10 -5.93 4.63
N THR A 280 0.38 -7.09 4.22
CA THR A 280 -0.43 -8.14 3.59
C THR A 280 -0.27 -9.44 4.35
N TYR A 281 -1.25 -10.33 4.27
CA TYR A 281 -1.26 -11.56 5.04
C TYR A 281 -1.93 -12.70 4.29
N ARG A 282 -1.55 -13.94 4.65
CA ARG A 282 -2.18 -15.16 4.11
C ARG A 282 -2.33 -16.26 5.15
N GLY A 283 -3.08 -17.28 4.78
CA GLY A 283 -3.30 -18.46 5.58
C GLY A 283 -4.33 -18.24 6.69
N LYS A 284 -4.05 -18.76 7.87
CA LYS A 284 -4.93 -18.69 9.06
C LYS A 284 -4.70 -17.42 9.89
N ILE A 285 -4.32 -16.34 9.21
CA ILE A 285 -4.19 -15.01 9.79
C ILE A 285 -5.39 -14.20 9.33
N ASN A 286 -6.02 -13.45 10.25
CA ASN A 286 -6.99 -12.42 9.91
C ASN A 286 -6.57 -11.10 10.50
N ASN A 287 -6.68 -10.04 9.70
CA ASN A 287 -6.56 -8.67 10.16
C ASN A 287 -7.86 -8.27 10.87
N THR A 288 -7.73 -7.71 12.07
CA THR A 288 -8.87 -7.23 12.88
C THR A 288 -8.92 -5.71 12.93
N LYS A 289 -7.79 -5.04 12.70
CA LYS A 289 -7.69 -3.59 12.67
C LYS A 289 -6.52 -3.16 11.82
N PHE A 290 -6.67 -2.06 11.07
CA PHE A 290 -5.60 -1.38 10.37
C PHE A 290 -5.64 0.10 10.71
N GLU A 291 -4.47 0.69 10.95
CA GLU A 291 -4.31 2.11 11.25
C GLU A 291 -3.18 2.68 10.41
N LEU A 292 -3.39 3.87 9.87
CA LEU A 292 -2.33 4.75 9.39
C LEU A 292 -2.11 5.80 10.47
N ILE A 293 -0.86 6.02 10.85
CA ILE A 293 -0.45 6.95 11.91
C ILE A 293 0.46 7.97 11.26
N GLU A 294 -0.03 9.17 11.11
CA GLU A 294 0.74 10.28 10.53
C GLU A 294 1.96 10.59 11.38
N THR A 295 3.04 10.97 10.72
CA THR A 295 4.35 11.29 11.31
C THR A 295 4.80 12.64 10.79
N GLU A 296 5.63 13.35 11.56
CA GLU A 296 6.12 14.69 11.20
C GLU A 296 7.56 14.67 10.67
N HIS A 297 8.32 13.62 11.04
CA HIS A 297 9.77 13.57 10.84
C HIS A 297 10.21 12.55 9.76
N SER A 298 9.28 11.90 9.09
CA SER A 298 9.52 11.11 7.90
C SER A 298 8.53 11.53 6.80
N ASP A 299 8.92 11.39 5.56
CA ASP A 299 8.00 11.48 4.42
C ASP A 299 7.05 10.27 4.34
N HIS A 300 7.29 9.22 5.16
CA HIS A 300 6.39 8.09 5.34
C HIS A 300 5.65 8.17 6.68
N SER A 301 4.36 7.87 6.66
CA SER A 301 3.54 7.59 7.83
C SER A 301 3.74 6.16 8.32
N ALA A 302 3.62 5.93 9.63
CA ALA A 302 3.60 4.58 10.15
C ALA A 302 2.28 3.89 9.83
N ILE A 303 2.33 2.58 9.55
CA ILE A 303 1.15 1.73 9.42
C ILE A 303 1.17 0.62 10.47
N ARG A 304 0.02 0.34 11.07
CA ARG A 304 -0.13 -0.64 12.13
C ARG A 304 -1.31 -1.57 11.83
N GLY A 305 -1.10 -2.86 12.00
CA GLY A 305 -2.13 -3.88 11.91
C GLY A 305 -2.27 -4.69 13.18
N GLU A 306 -3.50 -5.04 13.56
CA GLU A 306 -3.80 -6.04 14.58
C GLU A 306 -4.31 -7.31 13.91
N TYR A 307 -3.81 -8.44 14.38
CA TYR A 307 -4.06 -9.73 13.75
C TYR A 307 -4.45 -10.79 14.77
N VAL A 308 -5.17 -11.76 14.26
CA VAL A 308 -5.41 -13.02 14.96
C VAL A 308 -4.87 -14.18 14.12
N LEU A 309 -4.13 -15.08 14.77
CA LEU A 309 -3.58 -16.29 14.16
C LEU A 309 -4.35 -17.51 14.69
N ALA A 310 -5.07 -18.19 13.82
CA ALA A 310 -5.89 -19.33 14.18
C ALA A 310 -5.09 -20.58 14.55
N GLY A 311 -5.71 -21.42 15.40
CA GLY A 311 -5.33 -22.81 15.57
C GLY A 311 -5.78 -23.70 14.41
N LYS A 312 -5.37 -24.97 14.45
CA LYS A 312 -6.02 -26.00 13.63
C LYS A 312 -7.52 -25.93 13.88
N LEU A 313 -8.32 -25.91 12.81
CA LEU A 313 -9.76 -26.17 12.91
C LEU A 313 -9.92 -27.55 13.56
N THR A 314 -10.27 -27.61 14.83
CA THR A 314 -10.86 -28.82 15.38
C THR A 314 -12.18 -28.99 14.66
N ARG A 315 -12.30 -29.99 13.78
CA ARG A 315 -13.59 -30.36 13.22
C ARG A 315 -14.55 -30.53 14.40
N LYS A 316 -15.63 -29.75 14.42
CA LYS A 316 -16.75 -30.01 15.31
C LYS A 316 -17.15 -31.46 15.06
N PRO A 317 -17.33 -32.30 16.10
CA PRO A 317 -17.94 -33.63 15.91
C PRO A 317 -19.27 -33.39 15.16
N ARG A 318 -19.53 -34.18 14.13
CA ARG A 318 -20.88 -34.23 13.55
C ARG A 318 -21.74 -34.97 14.57
N ASP A 319 -22.63 -34.27 15.19
CA ASP A 319 -23.76 -34.83 15.91
C ASP A 319 -24.71 -35.52 14.94
#